data_4f33b0ff01528b2f7c14d5026d546610
#
_entry.id   4f33b0ff01528b2f7c14d5026d546610
#
_cell.length_a   1.000
_cell.length_b   1.000
_cell.length_c   1.000
_cell.angle_alpha   90.00
_cell.angle_beta   90.00
_cell.angle_gamma   90.00
#
_symmetry.space_group_name_H-M   'P 1'
#
loop_
_entity.id
_entity.type
_entity.pdbx_description
1 polymer ?
#
loop_
_entity_poly.entity_id
_entity_poly.type
_entity_poly.pdbx_seq_one_letter_code
_entity_poly.pdbx_strand_id
1 'polypeptide(L)'
;MNLSRRQFFGFLGTGAAAVAMPGCICPPKCGPVKAKIGLQLYSIRDYIAGKKDKTGKEILKGVGLEKGLEHVAAIGYKGVEFFGGACFGEKPADVRRMLQNAGLVACGIHVNNSQYGFDTKAWTFNKDTMRGICEFNLTFGNNLIICPGGGNIPPGANWSTGRGGDPCKPSAAIDEFTKRLCDLYNQGAAEAAKMGCRIGLHNHTWEHMVFLQNGISFWDYFFTNTDESVCMEQDVGWSTCAADCPEAKTADPKAQYVKYPGRSPTLHAKENGMGKQVKEFDAILGKPGKPGATPVDWDGLIPVTEKDGVEWYVVECERHQDDLSAVLPSYNFLKAKGLN
;
A
#
# COMPACT_ATOMS: atom_id res chain seq x y z
N MET A 1 28.63 -38.64 20.70
CA MET A 1 29.84 -38.73 19.88
C MET A 1 30.18 -37.30 19.43
N ASN A 2 31.26 -36.73 19.95
CA ASN A 2 31.71 -35.38 19.56
C ASN A 2 32.61 -35.51 18.34
N LEU A 3 32.14 -35.04 17.20
CA LEU A 3 32.93 -34.94 15.99
C LEU A 3 33.93 -33.76 16.11
N SER A 4 35.22 -34.01 15.85
CA SER A 4 36.26 -32.99 15.90
C SER A 4 36.13 -32.03 14.71
N ARG A 5 36.58 -30.76 14.88
CA ARG A 5 36.60 -29.74 13.84
C ARG A 5 37.23 -30.16 12.50
N ARG A 6 38.12 -31.15 12.51
CA ARG A 6 38.76 -31.69 11.30
C ARG A 6 37.84 -32.62 10.49
N GLN A 7 36.82 -33.24 11.10
CA GLN A 7 35.88 -34.10 10.39
C GLN A 7 34.75 -33.32 9.72
N PHE A 8 34.51 -32.08 10.14
CA PHE A 8 33.51 -31.20 9.50
C PHE A 8 33.98 -30.62 8.15
N PHE A 9 35.29 -30.49 7.92
CA PHE A 9 35.86 -29.95 6.67
C PHE A 9 36.15 -31.00 5.59
N GLY A 10 35.91 -32.29 5.84
CA GLY A 10 36.20 -33.36 4.90
C GLY A 10 35.11 -33.63 3.85
N PHE A 11 33.98 -32.90 3.84
CA PHE A 11 32.86 -33.13 2.93
C PHE A 11 32.66 -32.02 1.89
N LEU A 12 33.63 -31.12 1.71
CA LEU A 12 33.59 -30.13 0.62
C LEU A 12 34.59 -30.52 -0.46
N GLY A 13 34.15 -31.40 -1.35
CA GLY A 13 34.82 -31.71 -2.61
C GLY A 13 34.74 -30.54 -3.58
N THR A 14 35.92 -30.10 -3.99
CA THR A 14 36.31 -29.35 -5.22
C THR A 14 35.18 -28.79 -6.10
N GLY A 15 34.91 -27.50 -5.94
CA GLY A 15 34.17 -26.66 -6.88
C GLY A 15 34.61 -25.22 -6.67
N ALA A 16 35.04 -24.56 -7.75
CA ALA A 16 35.65 -23.22 -7.76
C ALA A 16 34.88 -22.19 -6.91
N ALA A 17 35.56 -21.56 -5.98
CA ALA A 17 35.03 -20.48 -5.18
C ALA A 17 34.95 -19.21 -6.03
N ALA A 18 33.75 -18.89 -6.51
CA ALA A 18 33.38 -17.53 -6.85
C ALA A 18 33.01 -16.83 -5.54
N VAL A 19 33.78 -15.82 -5.15
CA VAL A 19 33.44 -14.91 -4.05
C VAL A 19 32.25 -14.09 -4.53
N ALA A 20 31.03 -14.50 -4.17
CA ALA A 20 29.82 -13.69 -4.33
C ALA A 20 29.78 -12.68 -3.19
N MET A 21 29.82 -11.40 -3.51
CA MET A 21 29.37 -10.33 -2.62
C MET A 21 27.92 -10.59 -2.19
N PRO A 22 27.47 -10.19 -0.98
CA PRO A 22 26.10 -10.31 -0.59
C PRO A 22 25.27 -9.26 -1.34
N GLY A 23 24.92 -9.58 -2.60
CA GLY A 23 23.84 -8.96 -3.32
C GLY A 23 22.54 -9.56 -2.76
N CYS A 24 21.51 -8.74 -2.60
CA CYS A 24 20.16 -9.19 -2.27
C CYS A 24 19.78 -10.39 -3.13
N ILE A 25 19.69 -11.56 -2.50
CA ILE A 25 19.16 -12.75 -3.16
C ILE A 25 17.66 -12.56 -3.23
N CYS A 26 17.16 -11.96 -4.31
CA CYS A 26 15.77 -12.19 -4.69
C CYS A 26 15.64 -13.71 -4.93
N PRO A 27 14.70 -14.40 -4.28
CA PRO A 27 14.46 -15.80 -4.57
C PRO A 27 14.13 -15.95 -6.06
N PRO A 28 14.56 -17.04 -6.71
CA PRO A 28 14.25 -17.27 -8.13
C PRO A 28 12.74 -17.19 -8.29
N LYS A 29 12.26 -16.37 -9.23
CA LYS A 29 10.85 -16.25 -9.60
C LYS A 29 10.35 -17.65 -9.97
N CYS A 30 9.71 -18.34 -9.04
CA CYS A 30 8.80 -19.41 -9.38
C CYS A 30 7.78 -18.85 -10.36
N GLY A 31 7.39 -19.61 -11.39
CA GLY A 31 6.51 -19.16 -12.49
C GLY A 31 5.33 -18.32 -11.99
N PRO A 32 4.56 -17.68 -12.87
CA PRO A 32 3.64 -16.60 -12.50
C PRO A 32 2.69 -17.06 -11.38
N VAL A 33 2.99 -16.62 -10.16
CA VAL A 33 2.07 -16.80 -9.02
C VAL A 33 0.92 -15.84 -9.29
N LYS A 34 -0.29 -16.38 -9.48
CA LYS A 34 -1.48 -15.52 -9.61
C LYS A 34 -1.62 -14.66 -8.37
N ALA A 35 -1.72 -13.37 -8.57
CA ALA A 35 -1.91 -12.43 -7.48
C ALA A 35 -3.20 -12.75 -6.71
N LYS A 36 -3.17 -12.51 -5.42
CA LYS A 36 -4.26 -12.77 -4.48
C LYS A 36 -5.12 -11.51 -4.31
N ILE A 37 -6.38 -11.72 -3.97
CA ILE A 37 -7.30 -10.63 -3.68
C ILE A 37 -7.31 -10.36 -2.17
N GLY A 38 -6.92 -9.15 -1.79
CA GLY A 38 -6.98 -8.62 -0.43
C GLY A 38 -8.06 -7.55 -0.28
N LEU A 39 -8.37 -7.19 0.96
CA LEU A 39 -9.32 -6.12 1.29
C LEU A 39 -8.67 -5.12 2.25
N GLN A 40 -8.66 -3.82 1.90
CA GLN A 40 -8.38 -2.75 2.84
C GLN A 40 -9.57 -2.58 3.79
N LEU A 41 -9.35 -2.84 5.09
CA LEU A 41 -10.42 -2.85 6.10
C LEU A 41 -11.04 -1.46 6.35
N TYR A 42 -10.41 -0.40 5.87
CA TYR A 42 -11.03 0.93 5.84
C TYR A 42 -12.35 0.93 5.06
N SER A 43 -12.48 0.06 4.06
CA SER A 43 -13.66 -0.10 3.22
C SER A 43 -14.90 -0.59 3.98
N ILE A 44 -14.70 -1.22 5.13
CA ILE A 44 -15.78 -1.76 5.98
C ILE A 44 -15.60 -1.38 7.45
N ARG A 45 -14.92 -0.26 7.69
CA ARG A 45 -14.55 0.14 9.06
C ARG A 45 -15.74 0.36 9.99
N ASP A 46 -16.80 0.99 9.46
CA ASP A 46 -18.01 1.27 10.24
C ASP A 46 -18.81 -0.03 10.50
N TYR A 47 -18.77 -0.98 9.56
CA TYR A 47 -19.32 -2.32 9.74
C TYR A 47 -18.63 -3.08 10.89
N ILE A 48 -17.31 -2.99 10.97
CA ILE A 48 -16.53 -3.66 12.03
C ILE A 48 -16.68 -2.93 13.36
N ALA A 49 -16.40 -1.63 13.38
CA ALA A 49 -16.28 -0.86 14.64
C ALA A 49 -17.61 -0.31 15.15
N GLY A 50 -18.63 -0.23 14.30
CA GLY A 50 -19.84 0.53 14.56
C GLY A 50 -19.65 2.02 14.34
N LYS A 51 -20.75 2.77 14.46
CA LYS A 51 -20.77 4.21 14.23
C LYS A 51 -21.64 4.92 15.25
N LYS A 52 -21.16 6.06 15.72
CA LYS A 52 -21.91 6.98 16.57
C LYS A 52 -22.13 8.31 15.84
N ASP A 53 -23.24 8.96 16.13
CA ASP A 53 -23.49 10.31 15.66
C ASP A 53 -22.67 11.35 16.48
N LYS A 54 -22.83 12.63 16.12
CA LYS A 54 -22.11 13.74 16.76
C LYS A 54 -22.48 13.91 18.26
N THR A 55 -23.58 13.30 18.73
CA THR A 55 -24.02 13.32 20.14
C THR A 55 -23.48 12.13 20.92
N GLY A 56 -22.79 11.19 20.28
CA GLY A 56 -22.31 9.94 20.87
C GLY A 56 -23.32 8.81 20.85
N LYS A 57 -24.51 9.01 20.27
CA LYS A 57 -25.54 7.96 20.15
C LYS A 57 -25.13 6.97 19.08
N GLU A 58 -25.22 5.67 19.39
CA GLU A 58 -24.97 4.61 18.42
C GLU A 58 -26.04 4.65 17.30
N ILE A 59 -25.56 4.74 16.06
CA ILE A 59 -26.39 4.70 14.83
C ILE A 59 -26.13 3.46 14.00
N LEU A 60 -25.01 2.77 14.24
CA LEU A 60 -24.68 1.47 13.68
C LEU A 60 -23.94 0.67 14.74
N LYS A 61 -24.42 -0.54 15.03
CA LYS A 61 -23.72 -1.49 15.90
C LYS A 61 -22.68 -2.26 15.08
N GLY A 62 -21.41 -2.18 15.49
CA GLY A 62 -20.34 -2.94 14.83
C GLY A 62 -20.43 -4.43 15.14
N VAL A 63 -19.95 -5.24 14.20
CA VAL A 63 -19.89 -6.71 14.36
C VAL A 63 -18.65 -7.15 15.13
N GLY A 64 -17.67 -6.27 15.33
CA GLY A 64 -16.34 -6.58 15.87
C GLY A 64 -15.37 -7.13 14.82
N LEU A 65 -14.06 -7.04 15.12
CA LEU A 65 -13.03 -7.42 14.17
C LEU A 65 -13.09 -8.92 13.81
N GLU A 66 -13.17 -9.81 14.79
CA GLU A 66 -13.18 -11.27 14.55
C GLU A 66 -14.28 -11.68 13.57
N LYS A 67 -15.52 -11.22 13.83
CA LYS A 67 -16.66 -11.50 12.96
C LYS A 67 -16.55 -10.82 11.60
N GLY A 68 -16.01 -9.60 11.55
CA GLY A 68 -15.72 -8.92 10.29
C GLY A 68 -14.77 -9.72 9.41
N LEU A 69 -13.69 -10.26 9.98
CA LEU A 69 -12.73 -11.13 9.29
C LEU A 69 -13.36 -12.44 8.79
N GLU A 70 -14.23 -13.08 9.60
CA GLU A 70 -15.00 -14.26 9.15
C GLU A 70 -15.84 -13.95 7.91
N HIS A 71 -16.53 -12.81 7.90
CA HIS A 71 -17.36 -12.40 6.76
C HIS A 71 -16.51 -12.08 5.53
N VAL A 72 -15.36 -11.43 5.68
CA VAL A 72 -14.41 -11.16 4.60
C VAL A 72 -13.90 -12.47 3.98
N ALA A 73 -13.53 -13.44 4.82
CA ALA A 73 -13.12 -14.77 4.38
C ALA A 73 -14.25 -15.53 3.67
N ALA A 74 -15.48 -15.42 4.15
CA ALA A 74 -16.65 -16.06 3.53
C ALA A 74 -16.96 -15.51 2.13
N ILE A 75 -16.66 -14.25 1.83
CA ILE A 75 -16.71 -13.68 0.47
C ILE A 75 -15.67 -14.36 -0.43
N GLY A 76 -14.51 -14.73 0.11
CA GLY A 76 -13.43 -15.41 -0.62
C GLY A 76 -12.09 -14.68 -0.62
N TYR A 77 -11.99 -13.50 -0.02
CA TYR A 77 -10.73 -12.77 0.16
C TYR A 77 -9.66 -13.65 0.81
N LYS A 78 -8.40 -13.42 0.49
CA LYS A 78 -7.26 -14.18 1.02
C LYS A 78 -6.42 -13.39 2.02
N GLY A 79 -6.52 -12.08 1.99
CA GLY A 79 -5.80 -11.20 2.89
C GLY A 79 -6.57 -9.96 3.24
N VAL A 80 -6.09 -9.29 4.26
CA VAL A 80 -6.61 -7.98 4.68
C VAL A 80 -5.46 -7.01 4.91
N GLU A 81 -5.71 -5.76 4.61
CA GLU A 81 -4.84 -4.67 4.98
C GLU A 81 -5.50 -3.84 6.08
N PHE A 82 -4.74 -3.57 7.13
CA PHE A 82 -5.18 -2.71 8.25
C PHE A 82 -4.92 -1.24 7.95
N PHE A 83 -5.45 -0.34 8.77
CA PHE A 83 -5.27 1.11 8.62
C PHE A 83 -5.05 1.82 9.96
N GLY A 84 -4.48 3.04 9.89
CA GLY A 84 -4.29 3.89 11.06
C GLY A 84 -3.22 3.43 12.04
N GLY A 85 -2.39 2.44 11.63
CA GLY A 85 -1.35 1.88 12.50
C GLY A 85 -1.88 1.11 13.71
N ALA A 86 -3.15 0.71 13.65
CA ALA A 86 -3.84 -0.03 14.70
C ALA A 86 -4.71 -1.13 14.10
N CYS A 87 -5.08 -2.09 14.91
CA CYS A 87 -5.91 -3.22 14.51
C CYS A 87 -7.27 -3.14 15.24
N PHE A 88 -8.02 -2.05 15.04
CA PHE A 88 -9.30 -1.79 15.72
C PHE A 88 -9.20 -1.80 17.26
N GLY A 89 -8.02 -1.54 17.82
CA GLY A 89 -7.76 -1.59 19.27
C GLY A 89 -7.43 -2.97 19.81
N GLU A 90 -7.39 -3.98 18.96
CA GLU A 90 -7.05 -5.35 19.36
C GLU A 90 -5.53 -5.52 19.56
N LYS A 91 -5.14 -6.43 20.43
CA LYS A 91 -3.74 -6.77 20.64
C LYS A 91 -3.21 -7.57 19.44
N PRO A 92 -1.97 -7.33 18.98
CA PRO A 92 -1.41 -8.02 17.80
C PRO A 92 -1.48 -9.55 17.87
N ALA A 93 -1.28 -10.14 19.05
CA ALA A 93 -1.37 -11.59 19.24
C ALA A 93 -2.81 -12.11 19.04
N ASP A 94 -3.83 -11.36 19.49
CA ASP A 94 -5.23 -11.71 19.24
C ASP A 94 -5.59 -11.56 17.78
N VAL A 95 -5.11 -10.50 17.12
CA VAL A 95 -5.26 -10.31 15.66
C VAL A 95 -4.70 -11.50 14.89
N ARG A 96 -3.51 -11.98 15.27
CA ARG A 96 -2.91 -13.19 14.67
C ARG A 96 -3.84 -14.38 14.76
N ARG A 97 -4.39 -14.62 15.95
CA ARG A 97 -5.34 -15.73 16.19
C ARG A 97 -6.60 -15.57 15.35
N MET A 98 -7.21 -14.37 15.30
CA MET A 98 -8.40 -14.08 14.51
C MET A 98 -8.15 -14.32 13.01
N LEU A 99 -7.03 -13.84 12.48
CA LEU A 99 -6.64 -14.09 11.09
C LEU A 99 -6.48 -15.58 10.78
N GLN A 100 -5.79 -16.32 11.66
CA GLN A 100 -5.61 -17.75 11.50
C GLN A 100 -6.94 -18.51 11.51
N ASN A 101 -7.85 -18.18 12.46
CA ASN A 101 -9.18 -18.77 12.54
C ASN A 101 -10.02 -18.51 11.27
N ALA A 102 -9.92 -17.32 10.71
CA ALA A 102 -10.61 -16.96 9.48
C ALA A 102 -9.94 -17.50 8.20
N GLY A 103 -8.72 -18.04 8.29
CA GLY A 103 -7.94 -18.46 7.12
C GLY A 103 -7.45 -17.29 6.25
N LEU A 104 -7.28 -16.11 6.86
CA LEU A 104 -6.77 -14.90 6.23
C LEU A 104 -5.32 -14.63 6.64
N VAL A 105 -4.64 -13.80 5.84
CA VAL A 105 -3.34 -13.23 6.21
C VAL A 105 -3.40 -11.71 6.21
N ALA A 106 -2.53 -11.06 6.97
CA ALA A 106 -2.30 -9.64 6.82
C ALA A 106 -1.41 -9.41 5.59
N CYS A 107 -1.89 -8.63 4.61
CA CYS A 107 -1.14 -8.30 3.40
C CYS A 107 -0.56 -6.88 3.41
N GLY A 108 -0.87 -6.09 4.43
CA GLY A 108 -0.35 -4.75 4.62
C GLY A 108 -0.99 -4.06 5.84
N ILE A 109 -0.44 -2.89 6.15
CA ILE A 109 -1.04 -1.95 7.10
C ILE A 109 -0.69 -0.52 6.68
N HIS A 110 -1.68 0.36 6.72
CA HIS A 110 -1.45 1.80 6.59
C HIS A 110 -1.06 2.44 7.91
N VAL A 111 0.05 3.17 7.91
CA VAL A 111 0.56 3.96 9.05
C VAL A 111 0.90 5.38 8.60
N ASN A 112 1.05 6.31 9.51
CA ASN A 112 1.55 7.65 9.19
C ASN A 112 3.06 7.78 9.47
N ASN A 113 3.68 8.87 9.01
CA ASN A 113 5.11 9.12 9.17
C ASN A 113 5.61 9.08 10.60
N SER A 114 4.83 9.59 11.56
CA SER A 114 5.26 9.58 12.97
C SER A 114 5.33 8.16 13.53
N GLN A 115 4.55 7.24 13.02
CA GLN A 115 4.61 5.82 13.39
C GLN A 115 5.82 5.11 12.77
N TYR A 116 6.37 5.62 11.67
CA TYR A 116 7.70 5.22 11.16
C TYR A 116 8.86 5.78 12.00
N GLY A 117 8.59 6.74 12.88
CA GLY A 117 9.61 7.51 13.57
C GLY A 117 10.18 8.66 12.74
N PHE A 118 9.47 9.09 11.69
CA PHE A 118 9.83 10.26 10.89
C PHE A 118 9.22 11.53 11.50
N ASP A 119 10.06 12.46 11.86
CA ASP A 119 9.66 13.83 12.20
C ASP A 119 9.92 14.74 11.00
N THR A 120 8.87 15.04 10.24
CA THR A 120 8.96 15.89 9.04
C THR A 120 9.04 17.38 9.35
N LYS A 121 9.02 17.80 10.63
CA LYS A 121 9.27 19.17 11.07
C LYS A 121 10.75 19.36 11.42
N ALA A 122 11.29 18.45 12.23
CA ALA A 122 12.69 18.45 12.61
C ALA A 122 13.59 17.74 11.58
N TRP A 123 13.01 16.97 10.67
CA TRP A 123 13.71 16.14 9.69
C TRP A 123 14.65 15.13 10.34
N THR A 124 14.13 14.44 11.35
CA THR A 124 14.87 13.42 12.09
C THR A 124 14.17 12.06 11.98
N PHE A 125 14.98 11.01 12.15
CA PHE A 125 14.51 9.63 12.13
C PHE A 125 14.80 8.93 13.47
N ASN A 126 13.77 8.39 14.08
CA ASN A 126 13.86 7.57 15.29
C ASN A 126 13.81 6.08 14.93
N LYS A 127 14.97 5.41 15.01
CA LYS A 127 15.13 4.00 14.69
C LYS A 127 14.34 3.07 15.63
N ASP A 128 14.24 3.43 16.91
CA ASP A 128 13.53 2.59 17.89
C ASP A 128 12.02 2.60 17.64
N THR A 129 11.47 3.74 17.18
CA THR A 129 10.08 3.80 16.72
C THR A 129 9.86 2.90 15.51
N MET A 130 10.77 2.92 14.52
CA MET A 130 10.69 2.04 13.35
C MET A 130 10.74 0.55 13.77
N ARG A 131 11.65 0.20 14.67
CA ARG A 131 11.73 -1.17 15.19
C ARG A 131 10.43 -1.57 15.88
N GLY A 132 9.89 -0.71 16.74
CA GLY A 132 8.64 -0.97 17.45
C GLY A 132 7.45 -1.22 16.51
N ILE A 133 7.31 -0.44 15.43
CA ILE A 133 6.23 -0.69 14.45
C ILE A 133 6.47 -1.97 13.65
N CYS A 134 7.72 -2.31 13.35
CA CYS A 134 8.04 -3.60 12.72
C CYS A 134 7.70 -4.78 13.64
N GLU A 135 8.10 -4.75 14.91
CA GLU A 135 7.79 -5.79 15.90
C GLU A 135 6.29 -5.97 16.08
N PHE A 136 5.55 -4.84 16.19
CA PHE A 136 4.09 -4.85 16.25
C PHE A 136 3.49 -5.62 15.07
N ASN A 137 3.93 -5.30 13.84
CA ASN A 137 3.41 -5.91 12.63
C ASN A 137 3.80 -7.39 12.50
N LEU A 138 5.05 -7.74 12.77
CA LEU A 138 5.52 -9.12 12.72
C LEU A 138 4.78 -10.03 13.72
N THR A 139 4.30 -9.49 14.85
CA THR A 139 3.53 -10.24 15.84
C THR A 139 2.26 -10.84 15.26
N PHE A 140 1.57 -10.16 14.34
CA PHE A 140 0.39 -10.74 13.65
C PHE A 140 0.67 -11.22 12.23
N GLY A 141 1.96 -11.28 11.84
CA GLY A 141 2.38 -11.89 10.57
C GLY A 141 2.39 -10.95 9.38
N ASN A 142 2.33 -9.62 9.61
CA ASN A 142 2.49 -8.61 8.56
C ASN A 142 3.95 -8.14 8.49
N ASN A 143 4.48 -8.01 7.28
CA ASN A 143 5.80 -7.44 7.04
C ASN A 143 5.81 -6.27 6.03
N LEU A 144 4.63 -5.85 5.58
CA LEU A 144 4.48 -4.72 4.66
C LEU A 144 3.77 -3.57 5.36
N ILE A 145 4.45 -2.44 5.48
CA ILE A 145 4.00 -1.26 6.22
C ILE A 145 4.00 -0.08 5.25
N ILE A 146 2.84 0.49 4.98
CA ILE A 146 2.66 1.52 3.94
C ILE A 146 2.17 2.82 4.56
N CYS A 147 2.67 3.95 4.08
CA CYS A 147 2.15 5.26 4.46
C CYS A 147 1.22 5.79 3.36
N PRO A 148 -0.07 6.07 3.67
CA PRO A 148 -1.01 6.61 2.70
C PRO A 148 -0.89 8.14 2.56
N GLY A 149 0.32 8.69 2.59
CA GLY A 149 0.56 10.12 2.41
C GLY A 149 0.28 11.00 3.64
N GLY A 150 -0.27 10.46 4.73
CA GLY A 150 -0.55 11.22 5.95
C GLY A 150 0.70 11.79 6.60
N GLY A 151 0.80 13.12 6.68
CA GLY A 151 1.99 13.81 7.15
C GLY A 151 3.10 13.99 6.10
N ASN A 152 2.86 13.54 4.87
CA ASN A 152 3.78 13.68 3.73
C ASN A 152 3.38 14.82 2.77
N ILE A 153 2.31 15.54 3.05
CA ILE A 153 1.81 16.60 2.16
C ILE A 153 2.75 17.78 2.21
N PRO A 154 3.38 18.16 1.08
CA PRO A 154 4.32 19.26 1.07
C PRO A 154 3.62 20.62 1.25
N PRO A 155 4.38 21.68 1.61
CA PRO A 155 3.84 23.00 1.80
C PRO A 155 3.07 23.51 0.56
N GLY A 156 1.88 24.05 0.77
CA GLY A 156 1.02 24.58 -0.30
C GLY A 156 0.09 23.56 -0.95
N ALA A 157 0.29 22.27 -0.70
CA ALA A 157 -0.63 21.21 -1.10
C ALA A 157 -1.58 20.80 0.03
N ASN A 158 -2.62 20.06 -0.30
CA ASN A 158 -3.56 19.45 0.65
C ASN A 158 -4.20 18.21 0.02
N TRP A 159 -4.99 17.48 0.79
CA TRP A 159 -5.67 16.25 0.36
C TRP A 159 -6.60 16.42 -0.87
N SER A 160 -7.07 17.63 -1.14
CA SER A 160 -7.94 17.91 -2.30
C SER A 160 -7.17 18.42 -3.52
N THR A 161 -5.84 18.57 -3.43
CA THR A 161 -5.02 18.96 -4.59
C THR A 161 -5.19 17.93 -5.71
N GLY A 162 -5.59 18.39 -6.89
CA GLY A 162 -5.87 17.54 -8.04
C GLY A 162 -7.23 16.83 -8.04
N ARG A 163 -8.02 16.93 -6.98
CA ARG A 163 -9.41 16.43 -6.96
C ARG A 163 -10.35 17.42 -7.64
N GLY A 164 -10.32 17.47 -8.98
CA GLY A 164 -11.10 18.45 -9.75
C GLY A 164 -10.61 19.90 -9.64
N GLY A 165 -9.37 20.10 -9.19
CA GLY A 165 -8.70 21.39 -9.05
C GLY A 165 -7.37 21.44 -9.78
N ASP A 166 -6.77 22.64 -9.79
CA ASP A 166 -5.47 22.86 -10.40
C ASP A 166 -4.34 22.14 -9.65
N PRO A 167 -3.23 21.83 -10.35
CA PRO A 167 -2.00 21.36 -9.71
C PRO A 167 -1.50 22.37 -8.68
N CYS A 168 -0.78 21.87 -7.67
CA CYS A 168 -0.07 22.73 -6.74
C CYS A 168 1.06 23.48 -7.48
N LYS A 169 1.17 24.79 -7.26
CA LYS A 169 2.24 25.59 -7.87
C LYS A 169 3.61 25.15 -7.34
N PRO A 170 4.57 24.85 -8.23
CA PRO A 170 5.92 24.49 -7.83
C PRO A 170 6.58 25.56 -6.96
N SER A 171 7.36 25.12 -5.95
CA SER A 171 8.11 26.02 -5.08
C SER A 171 9.37 25.35 -4.55
N ALA A 172 10.37 26.15 -4.14
CA ALA A 172 11.57 25.62 -3.49
C ALA A 172 11.26 24.87 -2.19
N ALA A 173 10.17 25.23 -1.50
CA ALA A 173 9.73 24.53 -0.31
C ALA A 173 9.22 23.11 -0.60
N ILE A 174 8.55 22.91 -1.75
CA ILE A 174 8.14 21.58 -2.22
C ILE A 174 9.39 20.75 -2.55
N ASP A 175 10.33 21.32 -3.28
CA ASP A 175 11.58 20.63 -3.67
C ASP A 175 12.36 20.14 -2.45
N GLU A 176 12.58 21.02 -1.47
CA GLU A 176 13.31 20.72 -0.25
C GLU A 176 12.56 19.67 0.59
N PHE A 177 11.26 19.82 0.75
CA PHE A 177 10.42 18.86 1.45
C PHE A 177 10.54 17.46 0.83
N THR A 178 10.41 17.37 -0.49
CA THR A 178 10.44 16.08 -1.20
C THR A 178 11.81 15.40 -1.08
N LYS A 179 12.90 16.15 -1.22
CA LYS A 179 14.27 15.64 -1.03
C LYS A 179 14.47 15.02 0.36
N ARG A 180 14.15 15.80 1.41
CA ARG A 180 14.29 15.34 2.79
C ARG A 180 13.40 14.13 3.10
N LEU A 181 12.22 14.07 2.50
CA LEU A 181 11.36 12.92 2.67
C LEU A 181 11.96 11.65 2.05
N CYS A 182 12.56 11.75 0.86
CA CYS A 182 13.29 10.62 0.26
C CYS A 182 14.41 10.11 1.19
N ASP A 183 15.17 11.02 1.81
CA ASP A 183 16.24 10.66 2.76
C ASP A 183 15.69 9.91 3.98
N LEU A 184 14.55 10.34 4.53
CA LEU A 184 13.89 9.65 5.65
C LEU A 184 13.43 8.25 5.25
N TYR A 185 12.81 8.10 4.07
CA TYR A 185 12.36 6.80 3.59
C TYR A 185 13.53 5.85 3.32
N ASN A 186 14.65 6.32 2.76
CA ASN A 186 15.85 5.52 2.55
C ASN A 186 16.42 5.01 3.89
N GLN A 187 16.50 5.89 4.90
CA GLN A 187 16.95 5.50 6.24
C GLN A 187 15.99 4.50 6.89
N GLY A 188 14.68 4.76 6.79
CA GLY A 188 13.63 3.90 7.34
C GLY A 188 13.59 2.52 6.70
N ALA A 189 13.69 2.45 5.37
CA ALA A 189 13.71 1.19 4.63
C ALA A 189 14.92 0.33 5.00
N ALA A 190 16.09 0.95 5.12
CA ALA A 190 17.30 0.26 5.57
C ALA A 190 17.19 -0.29 7.01
N GLU A 191 16.44 0.38 7.90
CA GLU A 191 16.21 -0.11 9.25
C GLU A 191 15.13 -1.18 9.30
N ALA A 192 14.01 -1.01 8.59
CA ALA A 192 12.93 -1.98 8.50
C ALA A 192 13.41 -3.32 7.88
N ALA A 193 14.28 -3.26 6.86
CA ALA A 193 14.84 -4.44 6.21
C ALA A 193 15.63 -5.34 7.16
N LYS A 194 16.30 -4.78 8.19
CA LYS A 194 17.00 -5.56 9.23
C LYS A 194 16.06 -6.42 10.06
N MET A 195 14.79 -6.03 10.13
CA MET A 195 13.72 -6.73 10.82
C MET A 195 12.93 -7.68 9.89
N GLY A 196 13.25 -7.71 8.59
CA GLY A 196 12.48 -8.44 7.58
C GLY A 196 11.18 -7.74 7.18
N CYS A 197 11.02 -6.46 7.50
CA CYS A 197 9.91 -5.63 7.07
C CYS A 197 10.26 -4.78 5.85
N ARG A 198 9.24 -4.41 5.10
CA ARG A 198 9.30 -3.46 3.98
C ARG A 198 8.41 -2.26 4.32
N ILE A 199 8.87 -1.07 3.96
CA ILE A 199 8.07 0.15 4.06
C ILE A 199 7.81 0.74 2.70
N GLY A 200 6.75 1.54 2.56
CA GLY A 200 6.41 2.14 1.28
C GLY A 200 5.48 3.32 1.38
N LEU A 201 5.14 3.84 0.20
CA LEU A 201 4.23 4.95 0.01
C LEU A 201 3.06 4.52 -0.87
N HIS A 202 1.86 4.93 -0.47
CA HIS A 202 0.62 4.82 -1.22
C HIS A 202 0.24 6.20 -1.75
N ASN A 203 -0.40 6.25 -2.91
CA ASN A 203 -0.84 7.52 -3.50
C ASN A 203 -2.33 7.77 -3.38
N HIS A 204 -2.64 9.05 -3.31
CA HIS A 204 -3.89 9.67 -3.70
C HIS A 204 -3.67 10.47 -4.99
N THR A 205 -4.53 11.44 -5.27
CA THR A 205 -4.38 12.29 -6.45
C THR A 205 -3.22 13.27 -6.30
N TRP A 206 -3.03 13.81 -5.08
CA TRP A 206 -2.11 14.91 -4.85
C TRP A 206 -0.64 14.55 -5.11
N GLU A 207 -0.22 13.32 -4.88
CA GLU A 207 1.16 12.86 -5.12
C GLU A 207 1.55 12.98 -6.59
N HIS A 208 0.57 12.87 -7.48
CA HIS A 208 0.75 13.04 -8.91
C HIS A 208 0.52 14.50 -9.38
N MET A 209 -0.16 15.33 -8.58
CA MET A 209 -0.57 16.69 -8.93
C MET A 209 0.24 17.78 -8.23
N VAL A 210 1.20 17.40 -7.40
CA VAL A 210 2.22 18.29 -6.84
C VAL A 210 3.47 18.18 -7.69
N PHE A 211 3.93 19.30 -8.25
CA PHE A 211 5.11 19.33 -9.11
C PHE A 211 6.26 20.10 -8.44
N LEU A 212 7.47 19.59 -8.63
CA LEU A 212 8.71 20.28 -8.27
C LEU A 212 9.00 21.37 -9.32
N GLN A 213 9.93 22.29 -9.01
CA GLN A 213 10.30 23.39 -9.91
C GLN A 213 10.85 22.91 -11.27
N ASN A 214 11.37 21.68 -11.34
CA ASN A 214 11.82 21.04 -12.58
C ASN A 214 10.69 20.40 -13.41
N GLY A 215 9.43 20.52 -12.96
CA GLY A 215 8.25 19.95 -13.64
C GLY A 215 8.00 18.47 -13.40
N ILE A 216 8.81 17.79 -12.57
CA ILE A 216 8.60 16.38 -12.20
C ILE A 216 7.57 16.33 -11.06
N SER A 217 6.62 15.37 -11.09
CA SER A 217 5.66 15.19 -10.00
C SER A 217 6.38 14.73 -8.72
N PHE A 218 5.76 15.01 -7.56
CA PHE A 218 6.22 14.50 -6.28
C PHE A 218 6.40 12.98 -6.30
N TRP A 219 5.43 12.24 -6.83
CA TRP A 219 5.47 10.78 -6.96
C TRP A 219 6.66 10.31 -7.78
N ASP A 220 6.83 10.87 -8.97
CA ASP A 220 7.95 10.48 -9.85
C ASP A 220 9.31 10.86 -9.26
N TYR A 221 9.42 12.03 -8.63
CA TYR A 221 10.64 12.42 -7.95
C TYR A 221 10.96 11.47 -6.79
N PHE A 222 9.95 11.14 -5.98
CA PHE A 222 10.08 10.27 -4.82
C PHE A 222 10.60 8.88 -5.23
N PHE A 223 9.96 8.20 -6.17
CA PHE A 223 10.35 6.86 -6.59
C PHE A 223 11.64 6.82 -7.42
N THR A 224 12.04 7.91 -8.02
CA THR A 224 13.35 8.03 -8.70
C THR A 224 14.50 8.21 -7.69
N ASN A 225 14.25 8.83 -6.54
CA ASN A 225 15.29 9.20 -5.57
C ASN A 225 15.22 8.40 -4.26
N THR A 226 14.37 7.40 -4.17
CA THR A 226 14.38 6.43 -3.06
C THR A 226 14.96 5.10 -3.51
N ASP A 227 15.55 4.37 -2.54
CA ASP A 227 16.07 3.02 -2.73
C ASP A 227 14.96 2.08 -3.25
N GLU A 228 15.33 1.10 -4.07
CA GLU A 228 14.38 0.15 -4.67
C GLU A 228 13.64 -0.70 -3.61
N SER A 229 14.16 -0.79 -2.39
CA SER A 229 13.50 -1.44 -1.27
C SER A 229 12.31 -0.67 -0.70
N VAL A 230 12.18 0.63 -1.02
CA VAL A 230 10.99 1.42 -0.67
C VAL A 230 9.84 1.01 -1.59
N CYS A 231 8.82 0.38 -1.05
CA CYS A 231 7.71 -0.17 -1.82
C CYS A 231 6.79 0.91 -2.40
N MET A 232 6.28 0.64 -3.59
CA MET A 232 5.23 1.40 -4.24
C MET A 232 3.90 0.65 -4.07
N GLU A 233 2.97 1.20 -3.32
CA GLU A 233 1.59 0.74 -3.31
C GLU A 233 0.75 1.71 -4.13
N GLN A 234 0.60 1.40 -5.40
CA GLN A 234 -0.17 2.27 -6.27
C GLN A 234 -1.67 2.06 -6.09
N ASP A 235 -2.39 3.12 -5.72
CA ASP A 235 -3.84 3.17 -5.86
C ASP A 235 -4.18 3.53 -7.30
N VAL A 236 -4.68 2.54 -8.05
CA VAL A 236 -4.89 2.69 -9.49
C VAL A 236 -6.08 3.57 -9.82
N GLY A 237 -7.07 3.68 -8.93
CA GLY A 237 -8.20 4.59 -9.09
C GLY A 237 -7.79 6.06 -8.93
N TRP A 238 -7.01 6.36 -7.90
CA TRP A 238 -6.47 7.71 -7.69
C TRP A 238 -5.48 8.11 -8.80
N SER A 239 -4.62 7.19 -9.23
CA SER A 239 -3.68 7.44 -10.33
C SER A 239 -4.42 7.70 -11.65
N THR A 240 -5.45 6.90 -11.97
CA THR A 240 -6.29 7.13 -13.16
C THR A 240 -7.00 8.47 -13.08
N CYS A 241 -7.52 8.84 -11.90
CA CYS A 241 -8.13 10.15 -11.68
C CYS A 241 -7.14 11.30 -11.93
N ALA A 242 -5.90 11.18 -11.44
CA ALA A 242 -4.86 12.17 -11.69
C ALA A 242 -4.51 12.25 -13.19
N ALA A 243 -4.40 11.11 -13.87
CA ALA A 243 -4.08 11.03 -15.30
C ALA A 243 -5.17 11.63 -16.23
N ASP A 244 -6.39 11.85 -15.73
CA ASP A 244 -7.42 12.63 -16.43
C ASP A 244 -7.01 14.10 -16.62
N CYS A 245 -6.08 14.60 -15.78
CA CYS A 245 -5.53 15.96 -15.92
C CYS A 245 -4.39 15.99 -16.94
N PRO A 246 -4.36 16.97 -17.86
CA PRO A 246 -3.31 17.08 -18.88
C PRO A 246 -1.89 17.14 -18.32
N GLU A 247 -1.73 17.78 -17.16
CA GLU A 247 -0.44 18.00 -16.49
C GLU A 247 0.12 16.72 -15.86
N ALA A 248 -0.73 15.75 -15.52
CA ALA A 248 -0.37 14.53 -14.77
C ALA A 248 -0.50 13.26 -15.60
N LYS A 249 -0.28 13.29 -16.90
CA LYS A 249 -0.36 12.09 -17.77
C LYS A 249 0.59 10.97 -17.37
N THR A 250 1.68 11.29 -16.70
CA THR A 250 2.61 10.30 -16.14
C THR A 250 2.00 9.47 -15.00
N ALA A 251 0.87 9.90 -14.44
CA ALA A 251 0.15 9.17 -13.40
C ALA A 251 -0.58 7.91 -13.92
N ASP A 252 -0.62 7.67 -15.24
CA ASP A 252 -1.20 6.44 -15.80
C ASP A 252 -0.66 5.20 -15.07
N PRO A 253 -1.52 4.36 -14.49
CA PRO A 253 -1.07 3.24 -13.67
C PRO A 253 -0.10 2.30 -14.40
N LYS A 254 -0.36 1.99 -15.65
CA LYS A 254 0.49 1.08 -16.45
C LYS A 254 1.87 1.67 -16.67
N ALA A 255 1.93 2.98 -16.96
CA ALA A 255 3.19 3.69 -17.15
C ALA A 255 4.06 3.65 -15.88
N GLN A 256 3.44 3.74 -14.70
CA GLN A 256 4.14 3.70 -13.42
C GLN A 256 4.78 2.33 -13.16
N TYR A 257 4.08 1.22 -13.41
CA TYR A 257 4.66 -0.14 -13.28
C TYR A 257 5.80 -0.38 -14.26
N VAL A 258 5.71 0.17 -15.47
CA VAL A 258 6.80 0.09 -16.45
C VAL A 258 8.01 0.92 -16.02
N LYS A 259 7.76 2.07 -15.40
CA LYS A 259 8.82 3.01 -14.97
C LYS A 259 9.54 2.56 -13.71
N TYR A 260 8.84 1.91 -12.77
CA TYR A 260 9.36 1.48 -11.47
C TYR A 260 9.18 -0.03 -11.25
N PRO A 261 9.80 -0.87 -12.09
CA PRO A 261 9.53 -2.31 -12.07
C PRO A 261 9.97 -2.96 -10.77
N GLY A 262 9.15 -3.92 -10.27
CA GLY A 262 9.46 -4.75 -9.12
C GLY A 262 9.32 -4.07 -7.76
N ARG A 263 8.83 -2.81 -7.72
CA ARG A 263 8.68 -2.06 -6.47
C ARG A 263 7.31 -2.24 -5.80
N SER A 264 6.33 -2.86 -6.49
CA SER A 264 4.95 -2.97 -6.02
C SER A 264 4.60 -4.37 -5.56
N PRO A 265 4.72 -4.69 -4.27
CA PRO A 265 4.22 -5.96 -3.73
C PRO A 265 2.69 -6.00 -3.70
N THR A 266 2.05 -4.84 -3.57
CA THR A 266 0.60 -4.67 -3.53
C THR A 266 0.19 -3.51 -4.44
N LEU A 267 -1.07 -3.51 -4.86
CA LEU A 267 -1.75 -2.36 -5.41
C LEU A 267 -3.12 -2.19 -4.74
N HIS A 268 -3.60 -0.97 -4.63
CA HIS A 268 -4.98 -0.72 -4.28
C HIS A 268 -5.86 -0.81 -5.51
N ALA A 269 -6.69 -1.86 -5.50
CA ALA A 269 -7.72 -2.06 -6.51
C ALA A 269 -8.92 -1.17 -6.18
N LYS A 270 -8.86 0.04 -6.67
CA LYS A 270 -9.91 1.07 -6.58
C LYS A 270 -10.35 1.45 -8.00
N GLU A 271 -11.65 1.67 -8.21
CA GLU A 271 -12.15 2.19 -9.47
C GLU A 271 -12.10 3.72 -9.47
N ASN A 272 -11.84 4.33 -10.63
CA ASN A 272 -11.96 5.79 -10.74
C ASN A 272 -13.44 6.19 -10.74
N GLY A 273 -13.93 6.59 -9.58
CA GLY A 273 -15.29 7.09 -9.38
C GLY A 273 -15.45 8.59 -9.56
N MET A 274 -14.34 9.31 -9.79
CA MET A 274 -14.32 10.77 -9.84
C MET A 274 -14.21 11.27 -11.27
N GLY A 275 -15.26 11.90 -11.78
CA GLY A 275 -15.11 12.86 -12.87
C GLY A 275 -14.53 14.17 -12.34
N LYS A 276 -14.09 15.07 -13.25
CA LYS A 276 -13.48 16.39 -12.93
C LYS A 276 -14.23 17.26 -11.89
N GLN A 277 -15.44 16.91 -11.51
CA GLN A 277 -16.30 17.70 -10.62
C GLN A 277 -16.80 16.92 -9.39
N VAL A 278 -16.32 15.72 -9.15
CA VAL A 278 -16.86 14.84 -8.09
C VAL A 278 -15.89 14.71 -6.95
N LYS A 279 -16.35 15.04 -5.75
CA LYS A 279 -15.56 15.08 -4.52
C LYS A 279 -15.43 13.72 -3.80
N GLU A 280 -16.00 12.64 -4.34
CA GLU A 280 -16.19 11.42 -3.56
C GLU A 280 -16.00 10.17 -4.42
N PHE A 281 -15.11 9.27 -3.99
CA PHE A 281 -14.91 7.95 -4.57
C PHE A 281 -16.05 7.02 -4.20
N ASP A 282 -17.04 6.92 -5.08
CA ASP A 282 -18.25 6.12 -4.90
C ASP A 282 -18.32 5.01 -5.98
N ALA A 283 -17.16 4.43 -6.30
CA ALA A 283 -17.11 3.44 -7.36
C ALA A 283 -16.80 2.06 -6.81
N ILE A 284 -17.55 1.10 -7.31
CA ILE A 284 -17.34 -0.33 -7.14
C ILE A 284 -16.59 -0.83 -8.38
N LEU A 285 -15.61 -1.70 -8.22
CA LEU A 285 -14.80 -2.19 -9.32
C LEU A 285 -15.68 -2.70 -10.49
N GLY A 286 -15.29 -2.30 -11.71
CA GLY A 286 -15.99 -2.62 -12.93
C GLY A 286 -17.33 -1.92 -13.13
N LYS A 287 -17.72 -1.02 -12.24
CA LYS A 287 -18.87 -0.14 -12.46
C LYS A 287 -18.35 1.23 -12.83
N PRO A 288 -18.77 1.79 -13.99
CA PRO A 288 -18.37 3.12 -14.37
C PRO A 288 -18.65 4.09 -13.22
N GLY A 289 -17.69 4.94 -12.93
CA GLY A 289 -17.89 6.06 -12.04
C GLY A 289 -18.93 7.05 -12.60
N LYS A 290 -19.00 8.23 -12.01
CA LYS A 290 -19.91 9.27 -12.51
C LYS A 290 -19.51 9.69 -13.93
N PRO A 291 -20.46 10.25 -14.72
CA PRO A 291 -20.19 10.69 -16.08
C PRO A 291 -18.94 11.59 -16.18
N GLY A 292 -18.01 11.23 -17.05
CA GLY A 292 -16.76 11.97 -17.28
C GLY A 292 -15.54 11.46 -16.51
N ALA A 293 -15.67 10.42 -15.67
CA ALA A 293 -14.52 9.69 -15.12
C ALA A 293 -14.01 8.68 -16.15
N THR A 294 -12.69 8.64 -16.38
CA THR A 294 -12.07 7.55 -17.13
C THR A 294 -12.05 6.30 -16.25
N PRO A 295 -12.66 5.17 -16.68
CA PRO A 295 -12.57 3.93 -15.91
C PRO A 295 -11.13 3.41 -15.91
N VAL A 296 -10.77 2.66 -14.87
CA VAL A 296 -9.48 1.95 -14.82
C VAL A 296 -9.45 0.90 -15.94
N ASP A 297 -8.39 0.91 -16.74
CA ASP A 297 -8.17 -0.10 -17.80
C ASP A 297 -7.64 -1.40 -17.19
N TRP A 298 -8.50 -2.16 -16.54
CA TRP A 298 -8.16 -3.41 -15.87
C TRP A 298 -7.58 -4.47 -16.82
N ASP A 299 -8.06 -4.53 -18.05
CA ASP A 299 -7.60 -5.52 -19.03
C ASP A 299 -6.18 -5.21 -19.52
N GLY A 300 -5.83 -3.95 -19.63
CA GLY A 300 -4.47 -3.52 -19.94
C GLY A 300 -3.54 -3.52 -18.72
N LEU A 301 -4.07 -3.31 -17.51
CA LEU A 301 -3.28 -3.19 -16.28
C LEU A 301 -2.83 -4.55 -15.73
N ILE A 302 -3.75 -5.53 -15.64
CA ILE A 302 -3.48 -6.84 -15.03
C ILE A 302 -2.25 -7.53 -15.63
N PRO A 303 -2.09 -7.64 -16.97
CA PRO A 303 -0.89 -8.26 -17.54
C PRO A 303 0.41 -7.53 -17.19
N VAL A 304 0.37 -6.20 -17.02
CA VAL A 304 1.55 -5.41 -16.65
C VAL A 304 1.94 -5.67 -15.20
N THR A 305 0.98 -5.65 -14.29
CA THR A 305 1.21 -5.88 -12.86
C THR A 305 1.57 -7.33 -12.54
N GLU A 306 1.01 -8.32 -13.25
CA GLU A 306 1.43 -9.72 -13.14
C GLU A 306 2.89 -9.89 -13.58
N LYS A 307 3.29 -9.26 -14.68
CA LYS A 307 4.68 -9.26 -15.14
C LYS A 307 5.62 -8.58 -14.14
N ASP A 308 5.16 -7.51 -13.48
CA ASP A 308 5.90 -6.79 -12.44
C ASP A 308 6.05 -7.61 -11.16
N GLY A 309 5.19 -8.59 -10.93
CA GLY A 309 5.22 -9.49 -9.78
C GLY A 309 4.40 -8.97 -8.59
N VAL A 310 3.36 -8.19 -8.86
CA VAL A 310 2.39 -7.78 -7.82
C VAL A 310 1.76 -9.02 -7.19
N GLU A 311 1.83 -9.11 -5.87
CA GLU A 311 1.36 -10.26 -5.10
C GLU A 311 -0.10 -10.10 -4.67
N TRP A 312 -0.55 -8.85 -4.44
CA TRP A 312 -1.85 -8.53 -3.87
C TRP A 312 -2.56 -7.42 -4.61
N TYR A 313 -3.83 -7.68 -4.93
CA TYR A 313 -4.81 -6.67 -5.35
C TYR A 313 -5.71 -6.40 -4.16
N VAL A 314 -5.43 -5.29 -3.47
CA VAL A 314 -6.14 -4.91 -2.24
C VAL A 314 -7.32 -4.02 -2.62
N VAL A 315 -8.53 -4.56 -2.54
CA VAL A 315 -9.75 -3.81 -2.83
C VAL A 315 -9.93 -2.69 -1.82
N GLU A 316 -10.17 -1.48 -2.31
CA GLU A 316 -10.56 -0.35 -1.47
C GLU A 316 -11.76 0.39 -2.05
N CYS A 317 -12.77 0.61 -1.20
CA CYS A 317 -13.95 1.43 -1.46
C CYS A 317 -14.10 2.45 -0.34
N GLU A 318 -14.17 3.74 -0.64
CA GLU A 318 -14.23 4.78 0.41
C GLU A 318 -15.64 5.07 0.89
N ARG A 319 -16.66 4.53 0.23
CA ARG A 319 -18.07 4.59 0.63
C ARG A 319 -18.62 3.21 0.91
N HIS A 320 -19.79 3.16 1.52
CA HIS A 320 -20.43 1.91 1.95
C HIS A 320 -19.67 1.18 3.06
N GLN A 321 -19.04 1.94 3.97
CA GLN A 321 -18.22 1.39 5.04
C GLN A 321 -19.04 0.71 6.16
N ASP A 322 -20.35 0.84 6.08
CA ASP A 322 -21.33 0.32 7.03
C ASP A 322 -21.86 -1.07 6.68
N ASP A 323 -21.52 -1.60 5.48
CA ASP A 323 -21.91 -2.93 5.03
C ASP A 323 -20.89 -3.57 4.07
N LEU A 324 -21.27 -4.68 3.45
CA LEU A 324 -20.45 -5.43 2.49
C LEU A 324 -20.86 -5.22 1.03
N SER A 325 -21.79 -4.30 0.76
CA SER A 325 -22.42 -4.11 -0.55
C SER A 325 -21.47 -3.67 -1.65
N ALA A 326 -20.36 -2.99 -1.30
CA ALA A 326 -19.33 -2.56 -2.25
C ALA A 326 -18.22 -3.60 -2.41
N VAL A 327 -17.84 -4.28 -1.34
CA VAL A 327 -16.66 -5.18 -1.35
C VAL A 327 -16.96 -6.54 -1.97
N LEU A 328 -18.18 -7.06 -1.83
CA LEU A 328 -18.59 -8.31 -2.47
C LEU A 328 -18.57 -8.22 -4.01
N PRO A 329 -19.21 -7.23 -4.67
CA PRO A 329 -19.14 -7.13 -6.13
C PRO A 329 -17.73 -6.80 -6.62
N SER A 330 -16.91 -6.04 -5.87
CA SER A 330 -15.53 -5.76 -6.21
C SER A 330 -14.66 -7.03 -6.19
N TYR A 331 -14.83 -7.90 -5.19
CA TYR A 331 -14.21 -9.22 -5.19
C TYR A 331 -14.60 -10.03 -6.42
N ASN A 332 -15.90 -10.13 -6.71
CA ASN A 332 -16.42 -10.89 -7.84
C ASN A 332 -15.86 -10.38 -9.18
N PHE A 333 -15.69 -9.07 -9.32
CA PHE A 333 -15.07 -8.46 -10.50
C PHE A 333 -13.64 -8.93 -10.70
N LEU A 334 -12.79 -8.85 -9.68
CA LEU A 334 -11.38 -9.29 -9.77
C LEU A 334 -11.29 -10.81 -9.98
N LYS A 335 -12.17 -11.57 -9.34
CA LYS A 335 -12.26 -13.02 -9.53
C LYS A 335 -12.60 -13.39 -10.97
N ALA A 336 -13.54 -12.65 -11.60
CA ALA A 336 -13.90 -12.83 -13.01
C ALA A 336 -12.75 -12.47 -13.97
N LYS A 337 -11.81 -11.60 -13.54
CA LYS A 337 -10.57 -11.29 -14.27
C LYS A 337 -9.46 -12.36 -14.07
N GLY A 338 -9.72 -13.41 -13.32
CA GLY A 338 -8.81 -14.55 -13.12
C GLY A 338 -7.87 -14.46 -11.95
N LEU A 339 -7.99 -13.44 -11.09
CA LEU A 339 -7.24 -13.32 -9.83
C LEU A 339 -7.76 -14.29 -8.76
N ASN A 340 -6.94 -14.59 -7.75
CA ASN A 340 -7.27 -15.62 -6.73
C ASN A 340 -7.67 -15.03 -5.38
#